data_8fb55b208cf50fa7ab1085ba042c4507
#
_entry.id   8fb55b208cf50fa7ab1085ba042c4507
#
_cell.length_a   1.000
_cell.length_b   1.000
_cell.length_c   1.000
_cell.angle_alpha   90.00
_cell.angle_beta   90.00
_cell.angle_gamma   90.00
#
_symmetry.space_group_name_H-M   'P 1'
#
loop_
_entity.id
_entity.type
_entity.pdbx_description
1 polymer ?
#
loop_
_entity_poly.entity_id
_entity_poly.type
_entity_poly.pdbx_seq_one_letter_code
_entity_poly.pdbx_strand_id
1 'polypeptide(L)'
;AEEVKKQVAVDGSRIEALSAREKEVEEEIKKIMMVIPNIIDPSVPIGKDDSENVEAERFGEPVVPDFEIPYHTDIMESFDGIDLDAAREVAGNGFYYLMGDIARLHSAILSYARDFMIDRGFTYCVPPFMIHGNVVNGVMSFAEMESMMYKIEGEDLYLIGTSEHSMIGKFIDSIIPEEKLPLTLTSYSPVSYTH
;
A
#
# COMPACT_ATOMS: atom_id res chain seq x y z
N ALA A 1 28.91 -45.05 -29.39
CA ALA A 1 28.02 -45.03 -28.19
C ALA A 1 28.68 -44.31 -26.98
N GLU A 2 29.98 -44.58 -26.69
CA GLU A 2 30.68 -44.08 -25.53
C GLU A 2 31.01 -42.57 -25.67
N GLU A 3 31.37 -42.12 -26.86
CA GLU A 3 31.63 -40.73 -27.18
C GLU A 3 30.34 -39.86 -27.08
N VAL A 4 29.21 -40.39 -27.48
CA VAL A 4 27.91 -39.71 -27.29
C VAL A 4 27.54 -39.58 -25.80
N LYS A 5 27.81 -40.62 -25.01
CA LYS A 5 27.59 -40.57 -23.56
C LYS A 5 28.49 -39.50 -22.88
N LYS A 6 29.75 -39.41 -23.31
CA LYS A 6 30.66 -38.37 -22.82
C LYS A 6 30.18 -36.96 -23.18
N GLN A 7 29.70 -36.78 -24.41
CA GLN A 7 29.20 -35.49 -24.87
C GLN A 7 27.95 -35.11 -24.09
N VAL A 8 27.00 -36.04 -23.90
CA VAL A 8 25.78 -35.81 -23.08
C VAL A 8 26.10 -35.42 -21.66
N ALA A 9 27.12 -36.03 -21.03
CA ALA A 9 27.55 -35.68 -19.68
C ALA A 9 28.15 -34.26 -19.62
N VAL A 10 28.97 -33.88 -20.61
CA VAL A 10 29.57 -32.52 -20.70
C VAL A 10 28.47 -31.49 -20.96
N ASP A 11 27.55 -31.79 -21.86
CA ASP A 11 26.41 -30.88 -22.15
C ASP A 11 25.46 -30.75 -20.97
N GLY A 12 25.20 -31.84 -20.22
CA GLY A 12 24.43 -31.80 -18.99
C GLY A 12 25.06 -30.88 -17.93
N SER A 13 26.36 -31.04 -17.66
CA SER A 13 27.06 -30.15 -16.71
C SER A 13 27.07 -28.69 -17.16
N ARG A 14 27.18 -28.45 -18.48
CA ARG A 14 27.12 -27.10 -19.04
C ARG A 14 25.72 -26.48 -18.89
N ILE A 15 24.66 -27.24 -19.12
CA ILE A 15 23.28 -26.80 -18.93
C ILE A 15 23.05 -26.44 -17.47
N GLU A 16 23.47 -27.28 -16.52
CA GLU A 16 23.34 -26.98 -15.09
C GLU A 16 24.06 -25.67 -14.69
N ALA A 17 25.30 -25.48 -15.18
CA ALA A 17 26.05 -24.26 -14.91
C ALA A 17 25.38 -23.00 -15.52
N LEU A 18 24.87 -23.13 -16.74
CA LEU A 18 24.17 -22.02 -17.41
C LEU A 18 22.84 -21.69 -16.72
N SER A 19 22.08 -22.70 -16.31
CA SER A 19 20.82 -22.50 -15.58
C SER A 19 21.05 -21.87 -14.19
N ALA A 20 22.14 -22.23 -13.53
CA ALA A 20 22.51 -21.56 -12.28
C ALA A 20 22.87 -20.08 -12.52
N ARG A 21 23.64 -19.80 -13.56
CA ARG A 21 24.01 -18.41 -13.93
C ARG A 21 22.81 -17.59 -14.37
N GLU A 22 21.88 -18.18 -15.12
CA GLU A 22 20.63 -17.55 -15.52
C GLU A 22 19.84 -17.07 -14.30
N LYS A 23 19.64 -17.93 -13.32
CA LYS A 23 18.95 -17.56 -12.05
C LYS A 23 19.66 -16.42 -11.30
N GLU A 24 21.01 -16.46 -11.22
CA GLU A 24 21.76 -15.38 -10.60
C GLU A 24 21.54 -14.04 -11.31
N VAL A 25 21.59 -14.06 -12.65
CA VAL A 25 21.38 -12.85 -13.46
C VAL A 25 19.94 -12.34 -13.34
N GLU A 26 18.95 -13.23 -13.32
CA GLU A 26 17.55 -12.86 -13.11
C GLU A 26 17.35 -12.17 -11.76
N GLU A 27 17.96 -12.68 -10.69
CA GLU A 27 17.92 -12.06 -9.37
C GLU A 27 18.64 -10.69 -9.34
N GLU A 28 19.77 -10.57 -10.03
CA GLU A 28 20.47 -9.28 -10.16
C GLU A 28 19.63 -8.26 -10.93
N ILE A 29 19.03 -8.66 -12.06
CA ILE A 29 18.12 -7.81 -12.84
C ILE A 29 16.94 -7.35 -11.99
N LYS A 30 16.30 -8.28 -11.26
CA LYS A 30 15.18 -7.95 -10.39
C LYS A 30 15.58 -6.89 -9.35
N LYS A 31 16.71 -7.07 -8.67
CA LYS A 31 17.21 -6.09 -7.68
C LYS A 31 17.44 -4.70 -8.29
N ILE A 32 18.02 -4.66 -9.49
CA ILE A 32 18.26 -3.39 -10.20
C ILE A 32 16.93 -2.75 -10.61
N MET A 33 16.03 -3.52 -11.20
CA MET A 33 14.72 -3.01 -11.65
C MET A 33 13.88 -2.46 -10.51
N MET A 34 13.97 -3.04 -9.31
CA MET A 34 13.21 -2.57 -8.14
C MET A 34 13.67 -1.20 -7.60
N VAL A 35 14.84 -0.71 -7.97
CA VAL A 35 15.34 0.61 -7.53
C VAL A 35 15.37 1.65 -8.65
N ILE A 36 14.99 1.29 -9.86
CA ILE A 36 14.87 2.23 -10.98
C ILE A 36 13.58 3.02 -10.81
N PRO A 37 13.66 4.37 -10.70
CA PRO A 37 12.46 5.21 -10.64
C PRO A 37 11.60 5.06 -11.89
N ASN A 38 10.29 5.22 -11.72
CA ASN A 38 9.38 5.25 -12.85
C ASN A 38 9.56 6.52 -13.69
N ILE A 39 9.13 6.47 -14.95
CA ILE A 39 9.10 7.64 -15.84
C ILE A 39 8.01 8.57 -15.34
N ILE A 40 8.38 9.82 -15.09
CA ILE A 40 7.43 10.89 -14.70
C ILE A 40 6.87 11.56 -15.94
N ASP A 41 5.64 12.06 -15.85
CA ASP A 41 5.03 12.84 -16.93
C ASP A 41 5.79 14.15 -17.13
N PRO A 42 6.03 14.60 -18.39
CA PRO A 42 6.75 15.85 -18.69
C PRO A 42 6.14 17.10 -18.09
N SER A 43 4.84 17.08 -17.73
CA SER A 43 4.16 18.20 -17.07
C SER A 43 4.50 18.34 -15.59
N VAL A 44 5.09 17.29 -14.97
CA VAL A 44 5.47 17.32 -13.55
C VAL A 44 6.74 18.13 -13.37
N PRO A 45 6.73 19.20 -12.55
CA PRO A 45 7.93 19.97 -12.25
C PRO A 45 9.00 19.10 -11.61
N ILE A 46 10.25 19.33 -11.98
CA ILE A 46 11.38 18.67 -11.31
C ILE A 46 11.71 19.50 -10.06
N GLY A 47 11.65 18.86 -8.90
CA GLY A 47 11.97 19.45 -7.62
C GLY A 47 12.84 18.53 -6.77
N LYS A 48 13.48 19.09 -5.76
CA LYS A 48 14.33 18.36 -4.84
C LYS A 48 13.52 17.56 -3.83
N ASP A 49 12.45 18.15 -3.33
CA ASP A 49 11.52 17.59 -2.37
C ASP A 49 10.16 18.30 -2.47
N ASP A 50 9.23 17.99 -1.59
CA ASP A 50 7.86 18.51 -1.55
C ASP A 50 7.79 20.04 -1.30
N SER A 51 8.84 20.67 -0.76
CA SER A 51 8.90 22.13 -0.59
C SER A 51 8.96 22.87 -1.93
N GLU A 52 9.33 22.20 -3.01
CA GLU A 52 9.40 22.72 -4.38
C GLU A 52 8.15 22.37 -5.22
N ASN A 53 7.11 21.82 -4.60
CA ASN A 53 5.85 21.55 -5.27
C ASN A 53 5.23 22.84 -5.80
N VAL A 54 4.74 22.78 -7.04
CA VAL A 54 4.08 23.91 -7.72
C VAL A 54 2.57 23.72 -7.65
N GLU A 55 1.85 24.74 -7.17
CA GLU A 55 0.38 24.73 -7.17
C GLU A 55 -0.12 24.64 -8.62
N ALA A 56 -0.79 23.56 -8.96
CA ALA A 56 -1.33 23.33 -10.31
C ALA A 56 -2.71 23.99 -10.49
N GLU A 57 -3.54 23.95 -9.47
CA GLU A 57 -4.91 24.48 -9.51
C GLU A 57 -5.37 24.88 -8.10
N ARG A 58 -6.13 25.97 -8.03
CA ARG A 58 -6.81 26.41 -6.81
C ARG A 58 -8.30 26.39 -7.03
N PHE A 59 -9.03 25.76 -6.13
CA PHE A 59 -10.48 25.66 -6.19
C PHE A 59 -11.14 26.29 -4.96
N GLY A 60 -11.90 27.36 -5.20
CA GLY A 60 -12.58 28.13 -4.16
C GLY A 60 -11.64 29.04 -3.35
N GLU A 61 -12.24 29.79 -2.45
CA GLU A 61 -11.52 30.65 -1.51
C GLU A 61 -11.70 30.10 -0.09
N PRO A 62 -10.64 30.01 0.72
CA PRO A 62 -10.75 29.53 2.08
C PRO A 62 -11.53 30.53 2.93
N VAL A 63 -12.53 30.04 3.65
CA VAL A 63 -13.23 30.81 4.68
C VAL A 63 -12.49 30.57 6.00
N VAL A 64 -11.73 31.59 6.42
CA VAL A 64 -11.05 31.54 7.73
C VAL A 64 -12.00 32.16 8.76
N PRO A 65 -12.47 31.40 9.76
CA PRO A 65 -13.31 31.94 10.82
C PRO A 65 -12.54 32.95 11.69
N ASP A 66 -13.27 33.85 12.33
CA ASP A 66 -12.73 34.88 13.23
C ASP A 66 -12.53 34.39 14.68
N PHE A 67 -12.65 33.08 14.89
CA PHE A 67 -12.42 32.42 16.17
C PHE A 67 -11.32 31.38 16.07
N GLU A 68 -10.68 31.05 17.19
CA GLU A 68 -9.69 29.98 17.27
C GLU A 68 -10.35 28.63 17.02
N ILE A 69 -9.85 27.90 16.03
CA ILE A 69 -10.34 26.55 15.69
C ILE A 69 -9.61 25.56 16.59
N PRO A 70 -10.29 24.85 17.51
CA PRO A 70 -9.65 23.85 18.35
C PRO A 70 -9.24 22.63 17.52
N TYR A 71 -8.24 21.89 17.99
CA TYR A 71 -7.87 20.63 17.38
C TYR A 71 -9.02 19.63 17.43
N HIS A 72 -9.05 18.74 16.45
CA HIS A 72 -10.08 17.70 16.38
C HIS A 72 -10.07 16.77 17.59
N THR A 73 -8.91 16.48 18.19
CA THR A 73 -8.79 15.70 19.42
C THR A 73 -9.42 16.42 20.60
N ASP A 74 -9.22 17.73 20.77
CA ASP A 74 -9.81 18.52 21.85
C ASP A 74 -11.34 18.54 21.74
N ILE A 75 -11.85 18.61 20.51
CA ILE A 75 -13.29 18.50 20.26
C ILE A 75 -13.80 17.11 20.65
N MET A 76 -13.12 16.03 20.23
CA MET A 76 -13.50 14.66 20.56
C MET A 76 -13.45 14.40 22.08
N GLU A 77 -12.45 14.92 22.79
CA GLU A 77 -12.34 14.84 24.24
C GLU A 77 -13.50 15.56 24.93
N SER A 78 -13.91 16.73 24.43
CA SER A 78 -15.06 17.47 25.00
C SER A 78 -16.38 16.70 24.93
N PHE A 79 -16.46 15.65 24.10
CA PHE A 79 -17.60 14.73 23.98
C PHE A 79 -17.35 13.36 24.64
N ASP A 80 -16.28 13.21 25.43
CA ASP A 80 -15.83 11.90 25.94
C ASP A 80 -15.69 10.84 24.82
N GLY A 81 -15.34 11.29 23.63
CA GLY A 81 -15.40 10.51 22.39
C GLY A 81 -14.09 9.90 21.93
N ILE A 82 -12.97 10.19 22.60
CA ILE A 82 -11.65 9.63 22.30
C ILE A 82 -10.89 9.33 23.60
N ASP A 83 -10.14 8.23 23.60
CA ASP A 83 -9.22 7.89 24.70
C ASP A 83 -7.86 7.50 24.12
N LEU A 84 -6.95 8.44 24.20
CA LEU A 84 -5.56 8.29 23.71
C LEU A 84 -4.68 7.63 24.76
N ASP A 85 -4.95 7.84 26.04
CA ASP A 85 -4.13 7.31 27.13
C ASP A 85 -4.30 5.80 27.26
N ALA A 86 -5.52 5.31 27.29
CA ALA A 86 -5.79 3.87 27.30
C ALA A 86 -5.25 3.20 26.03
N ALA A 87 -5.37 3.84 24.87
CA ALA A 87 -4.85 3.30 23.61
C ALA A 87 -3.31 3.19 23.64
N ARG A 88 -2.62 4.19 24.20
CA ARG A 88 -1.17 4.15 24.38
C ARG A 88 -0.70 3.01 25.28
N GLU A 89 -1.43 2.74 26.36
CA GLU A 89 -1.12 1.63 27.26
C GLU A 89 -1.33 0.27 26.61
N VAL A 90 -2.35 0.15 25.77
CA VAL A 90 -2.72 -1.13 25.13
C VAL A 90 -1.90 -1.43 23.88
N ALA A 91 -1.63 -0.43 23.05
CA ALA A 91 -1.10 -0.63 21.71
C ALA A 91 0.09 0.29 21.36
N GLY A 92 0.37 1.31 22.17
CA GLY A 92 1.43 2.27 21.93
C GLY A 92 0.94 3.57 21.30
N ASN A 93 1.91 4.45 20.97
CA ASN A 93 1.61 5.74 20.36
C ASN A 93 1.03 5.57 18.95
N GLY A 94 0.13 6.50 18.57
CA GLY A 94 -0.52 6.52 17.27
C GLY A 94 -1.83 5.72 17.20
N PHE A 95 -2.18 4.98 18.29
CA PHE A 95 -3.47 4.31 18.40
C PHE A 95 -4.47 5.17 19.18
N TYR A 96 -5.75 4.87 18.99
CA TYR A 96 -6.85 5.58 19.64
C TYR A 96 -8.06 4.68 19.87
N TYR A 97 -8.84 4.98 20.90
CA TYR A 97 -10.21 4.51 21.03
C TYR A 97 -11.15 5.64 20.65
N LEU A 98 -12.12 5.37 19.76
CA LEU A 98 -13.26 6.25 19.54
C LEU A 98 -14.45 5.67 20.29
N MET A 99 -15.23 6.54 20.95
CA MET A 99 -16.32 6.13 21.82
C MET A 99 -17.57 6.95 21.57
N GLY A 100 -18.71 6.44 22.04
CA GLY A 100 -19.97 7.14 22.04
C GLY A 100 -20.40 7.67 20.66
N ASP A 101 -20.84 8.91 20.65
CA ASP A 101 -21.31 9.56 19.43
C ASP A 101 -20.19 9.87 18.42
N ILE A 102 -18.97 10.05 18.86
CA ILE A 102 -17.81 10.21 17.96
C ILE A 102 -17.56 8.91 17.18
N ALA A 103 -17.60 7.74 17.82
CA ALA A 103 -17.51 6.46 17.15
C ALA A 103 -18.66 6.22 16.15
N ARG A 104 -19.87 6.64 16.52
CA ARG A 104 -21.04 6.58 15.62
C ARG A 104 -20.89 7.50 14.41
N LEU A 105 -20.41 8.74 14.63
CA LEU A 105 -20.13 9.69 13.56
C LEU A 105 -19.06 9.14 12.60
N HIS A 106 -17.97 8.60 13.12
CA HIS A 106 -16.94 7.94 12.32
C HIS A 106 -17.53 6.83 11.45
N SER A 107 -18.32 5.93 12.03
CA SER A 107 -18.98 4.84 11.29
C SER A 107 -19.97 5.36 10.25
N ALA A 108 -20.68 6.44 10.54
CA ALA A 108 -21.63 7.06 9.61
C ALA A 108 -20.90 7.67 8.40
N ILE A 109 -19.76 8.35 8.62
CA ILE A 109 -18.93 8.91 7.54
C ILE A 109 -18.39 7.80 6.64
N LEU A 110 -17.89 6.70 7.22
CA LEU A 110 -17.42 5.56 6.44
C LEU A 110 -18.54 4.90 5.62
N SER A 111 -19.73 4.78 6.21
CA SER A 111 -20.91 4.26 5.51
C SER A 111 -21.34 5.18 4.36
N TYR A 112 -21.36 6.49 4.61
CA TYR A 112 -21.65 7.47 3.58
C TYR A 112 -20.63 7.40 2.42
N ALA A 113 -19.34 7.37 2.73
CA ALA A 113 -18.28 7.29 1.71
C ALA A 113 -18.41 6.02 0.87
N ARG A 114 -18.66 4.87 1.51
CA ARG A 114 -18.90 3.60 0.81
C ARG A 114 -20.07 3.71 -0.15
N ASP A 115 -21.21 4.16 0.32
CA ASP A 115 -22.45 4.23 -0.47
C ASP A 115 -22.30 5.26 -1.61
N PHE A 116 -21.67 6.39 -1.33
CA PHE A 116 -21.33 7.40 -2.32
C PHE A 116 -20.47 6.83 -3.48
N MET A 117 -19.49 5.98 -3.19
CA MET A 117 -18.68 5.34 -4.21
C MET A 117 -19.43 4.27 -4.99
N ILE A 118 -20.26 3.47 -4.30
CA ILE A 118 -21.12 2.46 -4.95
C ILE A 118 -22.09 3.13 -5.93
N ASP A 119 -22.74 4.23 -5.54
CA ASP A 119 -23.65 5.00 -6.39
C ASP A 119 -22.98 5.59 -7.63
N ARG A 120 -21.66 5.71 -7.63
CA ARG A 120 -20.84 6.11 -8.78
C ARG A 120 -20.29 4.95 -9.60
N GLY A 121 -20.76 3.74 -9.36
CA GLY A 121 -20.41 2.56 -10.12
C GLY A 121 -19.13 1.85 -9.68
N PHE A 122 -18.58 2.21 -8.51
CA PHE A 122 -17.47 1.46 -7.93
C PHE A 122 -17.94 0.15 -7.28
N THR A 123 -17.18 -0.90 -7.47
CA THR A 123 -17.40 -2.15 -6.75
C THR A 123 -16.75 -2.07 -5.38
N TYR A 124 -17.54 -2.15 -4.31
CA TYR A 124 -17.03 -2.19 -2.95
C TYR A 124 -16.43 -3.56 -2.63
N CYS A 125 -15.21 -3.56 -2.10
CA CYS A 125 -14.48 -4.75 -1.71
C CYS A 125 -14.07 -4.68 -0.23
N VAL A 126 -14.15 -5.82 0.45
CA VAL A 126 -13.54 -6.01 1.76
C VAL A 126 -12.28 -6.84 1.54
N PRO A 127 -11.08 -6.26 1.66
CA PRO A 127 -9.84 -6.93 1.34
C PRO A 127 -9.29 -7.71 2.55
N PRO A 128 -8.38 -8.67 2.35
CA PRO A 128 -7.56 -9.21 3.43
C PRO A 128 -6.67 -8.10 4.02
N PHE A 129 -6.52 -8.10 5.35
CA PHE A 129 -5.69 -7.10 6.05
C PHE A 129 -4.24 -7.56 6.25
N MET A 130 -3.91 -8.77 5.81
CA MET A 130 -2.56 -9.31 5.75
C MET A 130 -2.28 -9.84 4.35
N ILE A 131 -1.07 -9.57 3.86
CA ILE A 131 -0.62 -9.93 2.51
C ILE A 131 0.78 -10.53 2.56
N HIS A 132 1.13 -11.31 1.54
CA HIS A 132 2.48 -11.86 1.38
C HIS A 132 3.51 -10.82 0.93
N GLY A 133 4.79 -11.08 1.23
CA GLY A 133 5.89 -10.18 0.89
C GLY A 133 6.02 -9.88 -0.61
N ASN A 134 5.71 -10.84 -1.50
CA ASN A 134 5.72 -10.59 -2.95
C ASN A 134 4.66 -9.56 -3.38
N VAL A 135 3.51 -9.52 -2.70
CA VAL A 135 2.46 -8.51 -2.94
C VAL A 135 2.92 -7.14 -2.44
N VAL A 136 3.54 -7.09 -1.25
CA VAL A 136 4.10 -5.84 -0.71
C VAL A 136 5.11 -5.24 -1.67
N ASN A 137 6.05 -6.03 -2.18
CA ASN A 137 7.06 -5.60 -3.14
C ASN A 137 6.48 -5.10 -4.48
N GLY A 138 5.23 -5.43 -4.78
CA GLY A 138 4.52 -4.91 -5.95
C GLY A 138 3.92 -3.51 -5.77
N VAL A 139 3.84 -3.01 -4.53
CA VAL A 139 3.18 -1.73 -4.21
C VAL A 139 4.08 -0.73 -3.49
N MET A 140 5.20 -1.18 -2.93
CA MET A 140 6.19 -0.30 -2.28
C MET A 140 7.60 -0.89 -2.39
N SER A 141 8.61 -0.06 -2.17
CA SER A 141 10.00 -0.52 -2.15
C SER A 141 10.28 -1.43 -0.94
N PHE A 142 11.29 -2.28 -1.07
CA PHE A 142 11.71 -3.17 0.03
C PHE A 142 12.14 -2.39 1.28
N ALA A 143 12.82 -1.25 1.10
CA ALA A 143 13.25 -0.39 2.20
C ALA A 143 12.07 0.23 2.95
N GLU A 144 11.05 0.69 2.24
CA GLU A 144 9.81 1.19 2.84
C GLU A 144 9.06 0.07 3.56
N MET A 145 8.97 -1.11 2.96
CA MET A 145 8.35 -2.27 3.58
C MET A 145 8.98 -2.60 4.94
N GLU A 146 10.32 -2.69 5.02
CA GLU A 146 11.01 -3.02 6.27
C GLU A 146 10.84 -1.94 7.34
N SER A 147 10.78 -0.67 6.95
CA SER A 147 10.70 0.44 7.89
C SER A 147 9.28 0.79 8.33
N MET A 148 8.27 0.49 7.51
CA MET A 148 6.91 1.01 7.68
C MET A 148 5.85 -0.05 7.95
N MET A 149 6.11 -1.33 7.65
CA MET A 149 5.10 -2.37 7.77
C MET A 149 5.35 -3.32 8.94
N TYR A 150 4.26 -3.69 9.61
CA TYR A 150 4.29 -4.74 10.62
C TYR A 150 4.37 -6.11 9.97
N LYS A 151 5.41 -6.88 10.29
CA LYS A 151 5.57 -8.26 9.87
C LYS A 151 5.12 -9.21 10.96
N ILE A 152 4.45 -10.29 10.58
CA ILE A 152 4.12 -11.38 11.49
C ILE A 152 5.36 -12.27 11.66
N GLU A 153 5.81 -12.44 12.88
CA GLU A 153 6.97 -13.26 13.18
C GLU A 153 6.74 -14.74 12.81
N GLY A 154 7.69 -15.34 12.10
CA GLY A 154 7.61 -16.72 11.66
C GLY A 154 6.77 -16.97 10.41
N GLU A 155 6.13 -15.95 9.85
CA GLU A 155 5.25 -16.07 8.69
C GLU A 155 5.72 -15.12 7.57
N ASP A 156 5.38 -15.45 6.31
CA ASP A 156 5.47 -14.51 5.18
C ASP A 156 4.17 -13.69 5.08
N LEU A 157 3.83 -12.99 6.16
CA LEU A 157 2.65 -12.15 6.24
C LEU A 157 2.99 -10.78 6.83
N TYR A 158 2.39 -9.75 6.24
CA TYR A 158 2.53 -8.36 6.62
C TYR A 158 1.15 -7.74 6.78
N LEU A 159 0.96 -6.93 7.82
CA LEU A 159 -0.24 -6.08 7.90
C LEU A 159 -0.18 -5.06 6.75
N ILE A 160 -1.32 -4.87 6.08
CA ILE A 160 -1.41 -3.85 5.02
C ILE A 160 -1.26 -2.45 5.62
N GLY A 161 -0.53 -1.57 4.95
CA GLY A 161 -0.51 -0.15 5.30
C GLY A 161 -1.86 0.50 5.02
N THR A 162 -2.38 0.24 3.82
CA THR A 162 -3.72 0.66 3.37
C THR A 162 -4.39 -0.47 2.56
N SER A 163 -5.70 -0.37 2.36
CA SER A 163 -6.45 -1.33 1.54
C SER A 163 -5.97 -1.41 0.08
N GLU A 164 -5.34 -0.36 -0.43
CA GLU A 164 -4.75 -0.29 -1.77
C GLU A 164 -3.79 -1.45 -2.02
N HIS A 165 -2.95 -1.81 -1.05
CA HIS A 165 -1.99 -2.89 -1.18
C HIS A 165 -2.67 -4.23 -1.53
N SER A 166 -3.73 -4.59 -0.79
CA SER A 166 -4.50 -5.81 -1.07
C SER A 166 -5.28 -5.72 -2.38
N MET A 167 -5.80 -4.54 -2.70
CA MET A 167 -6.59 -4.34 -3.92
C MET A 167 -5.74 -4.47 -5.18
N ILE A 168 -4.51 -3.96 -5.18
CA ILE A 168 -3.54 -4.14 -6.27
C ILE A 168 -3.07 -5.59 -6.30
N GLY A 169 -2.78 -6.19 -5.14
CA GLY A 169 -2.36 -7.57 -5.01
C GLY A 169 -3.36 -8.59 -5.58
N LYS A 170 -4.66 -8.23 -5.61
CA LYS A 170 -5.71 -9.04 -6.25
C LYS A 170 -5.41 -9.36 -7.73
N PHE A 171 -4.64 -8.53 -8.39
CA PHE A 171 -4.34 -8.62 -9.82
C PHE A 171 -2.91 -9.10 -10.12
N ILE A 172 -2.15 -9.50 -9.09
CA ILE A 172 -0.79 -10.04 -9.27
C ILE A 172 -0.83 -11.25 -10.20
N ASP A 173 0.12 -11.35 -11.13
CA ASP A 173 0.26 -12.43 -12.11
C ASP A 173 -1.02 -12.75 -12.91
N SER A 174 -1.90 -11.77 -13.09
CA SER A 174 -3.16 -11.94 -13.81
C SER A 174 -3.22 -11.10 -15.09
N ILE A 175 -3.94 -11.59 -16.08
CA ILE A 175 -4.30 -10.86 -17.29
C ILE A 175 -5.79 -10.53 -17.20
N ILE A 176 -6.11 -9.23 -17.18
CA ILE A 176 -7.48 -8.76 -17.13
C ILE A 176 -8.02 -8.67 -18.55
N PRO A 177 -9.13 -9.37 -18.89
CA PRO A 177 -9.77 -9.24 -20.19
C PRO A 177 -10.20 -7.79 -20.47
N GLU A 178 -10.00 -7.34 -21.70
CA GLU A 178 -10.28 -5.94 -22.11
C GLU A 178 -11.74 -5.55 -21.87
N GLU A 179 -12.67 -6.48 -22.09
CA GLU A 179 -14.10 -6.26 -21.86
C GLU A 179 -14.50 -6.02 -20.40
N LYS A 180 -13.58 -6.26 -19.45
CA LYS A 180 -13.76 -5.98 -18.02
C LYS A 180 -13.21 -4.63 -17.59
N LEU A 181 -12.60 -3.89 -18.51
CA LEU A 181 -12.01 -2.58 -18.23
C LEU A 181 -12.99 -1.45 -18.61
N PRO A 182 -13.01 -0.34 -17.87
CA PRO A 182 -12.24 -0.09 -16.65
C PRO A 182 -12.79 -0.83 -15.43
N LEU A 183 -11.90 -1.31 -14.54
CA LEU A 183 -12.27 -1.84 -13.23
C LEU A 183 -12.15 -0.75 -12.17
N THR A 184 -13.27 -0.33 -11.65
CA THR A 184 -13.34 0.68 -10.58
C THR A 184 -13.68 -0.01 -9.26
N LEU A 185 -12.73 -0.01 -8.34
CA LEU A 185 -12.87 -0.67 -7.04
C LEU A 185 -12.73 0.34 -5.92
N THR A 186 -13.43 0.13 -4.83
CA THR A 186 -13.30 0.91 -3.60
C THR A 186 -13.23 0.00 -2.39
N SER A 187 -12.51 0.41 -1.38
CA SER A 187 -12.29 -0.39 -0.18
C SER A 187 -12.03 0.51 1.02
N TYR A 188 -12.18 -0.04 2.20
CA TYR A 188 -11.79 0.57 3.45
C TYR A 188 -10.94 -0.39 4.29
N SER A 189 -9.92 0.13 4.91
CA SER A 189 -9.18 -0.53 5.98
C SER A 189 -8.66 0.50 6.98
N PRO A 190 -8.37 0.11 8.21
CA PRO A 190 -7.48 0.89 9.06
C PRO A 190 -6.13 1.10 8.36
N VAL A 191 -5.47 2.20 8.67
CA VAL A 191 -4.10 2.48 8.22
C VAL A 191 -3.15 1.94 9.28
N SER A 192 -2.19 1.11 8.89
CA SER A 192 -1.27 0.40 9.78
C SER A 192 0.18 0.60 9.34
N TYR A 193 0.64 1.85 9.39
CA TYR A 193 2.06 2.17 9.22
C TYR A 193 2.77 2.27 10.57
N THR A 194 4.01 1.76 10.63
CA THR A 194 4.94 2.10 11.72
C THR A 194 5.58 3.46 11.41
N HIS A 195 5.62 4.33 12.35
CA HIS A 195 6.32 5.62 12.24
C HIS A 195 7.58 5.64 13.08
#